data_31e536192f139ac4e4e90d69530ac95f
#
_entry.id   31e536192f139ac4e4e90d69530ac95f
#
_cell.length_a   1.000
_cell.length_b   1.000
_cell.length_c   1.000
_cell.angle_alpha   90.00
_cell.angle_beta   90.00
_cell.angle_gamma   90.00
#
_symmetry.space_group_name_H-M   'P 1'
#
loop_
_entity.id
_entity.type
_entity.pdbx_description
1 polymer ?
#
loop_
_entity_poly.entity_id
_entity_poly.type
_entity_poly.pdbx_seq_one_letter_code
_entity_poly.pdbx_strand_id
1 'polypeptide(L)'
;MLRVKEDDKDLTIQRLDGGGVPVYYYKGEPFTGIVYQNHKNGTLFKEEEYEKGYQEGWIRYYFDNGKIQEECKCHNNDVIDNTFKKWDKNGNLVNSF
;
A
#
# COMPACT_ATOMS: atom_id res chain seq x y z
N MET A 1 -8.56 5.23 10.95
CA MET A 1 -7.22 4.66 10.70
C MET A 1 -6.27 5.78 10.31
N LEU A 2 -5.07 5.80 10.85
CA LEU A 2 -4.06 6.81 10.54
C LEU A 2 -3.62 6.70 9.07
N ARG A 3 -3.59 7.84 8.37
CA ARG A 3 -3.12 7.90 6.98
C ARG A 3 -1.88 8.79 6.93
N VAL A 4 -0.80 8.26 6.37
CA VAL A 4 0.50 8.93 6.30
C VAL A 4 0.97 8.97 4.86
N LYS A 5 1.41 10.14 4.41
CA LYS A 5 1.97 10.29 3.07
C LYS A 5 3.31 9.56 2.97
N GLU A 6 3.56 8.91 1.83
CA GLU A 6 4.78 8.10 1.65
C GLU A 6 6.06 8.88 1.90
N ASP A 7 6.08 10.17 1.60
CA ASP A 7 7.26 11.03 1.78
C ASP A 7 7.29 11.77 3.12
N ASP A 8 6.40 11.40 4.06
CA ASP A 8 6.43 11.98 5.41
C ASP A 8 7.76 11.63 6.08
N LYS A 9 8.44 12.66 6.61
CA LYS A 9 9.77 12.51 7.22
C LYS A 9 9.79 11.59 8.44
N ASP A 10 8.65 11.42 9.10
CA ASP A 10 8.53 10.59 10.30
C ASP A 10 8.23 9.12 9.98
N LEU A 11 7.98 8.80 8.69
CA LEU A 11 7.79 7.43 8.23
C LEU A 11 9.14 6.88 7.79
N THR A 12 9.64 5.88 8.52
CA THR A 12 11.00 5.36 8.30
C THR A 12 11.01 3.84 8.33
N ILE A 13 12.05 3.25 7.73
CA ILE A 13 12.39 1.84 7.91
C ILE A 13 13.54 1.83 8.91
N GLN A 14 13.26 1.47 10.16
CA GLN A 14 14.27 1.54 11.22
C GLN A 14 15.06 0.25 11.37
N ARG A 15 14.51 -0.87 10.90
CA ARG A 15 15.21 -2.16 10.95
C ARG A 15 14.62 -3.12 9.93
N LEU A 16 15.38 -4.18 9.66
CA LEU A 16 14.88 -5.38 9.00
C LEU A 16 14.64 -6.42 10.08
N ASP A 17 13.61 -7.26 9.90
CA ASP A 17 13.41 -8.37 10.83
C ASP A 17 14.43 -9.51 10.57
N GLY A 18 14.34 -10.61 11.33
CA GLY A 18 15.26 -11.73 11.20
C GLY A 18 15.26 -12.39 9.83
N GLY A 19 14.21 -12.20 9.02
CA GLY A 19 14.12 -12.69 7.65
C GLY A 19 14.54 -11.67 6.60
N GLY A 20 15.01 -10.49 7.01
CA GLY A 20 15.40 -9.41 6.10
C GLY A 20 14.25 -8.57 5.59
N VAL A 21 13.05 -8.70 6.16
CA VAL A 21 11.87 -7.94 5.77
C VAL A 21 11.90 -6.56 6.44
N PRO A 22 11.71 -5.46 5.67
CA PRO A 22 11.70 -4.12 6.27
C PRO A 22 10.49 -3.93 7.18
N VAL A 23 10.72 -3.27 8.33
CA VAL A 23 9.69 -2.92 9.30
C VAL A 23 9.53 -1.41 9.30
N TYR A 24 8.33 -0.93 9.01
CA TYR A 24 8.05 0.50 8.94
C TYR A 24 7.70 1.05 10.30
N TYR A 25 8.25 2.22 10.61
CA TYR A 25 8.01 2.95 11.84
C TYR A 25 7.46 4.34 11.53
N TYR A 26 6.60 4.83 12.40
CA TYR A 26 6.12 6.20 12.34
C TYR A 26 6.30 6.85 13.70
N LYS A 27 7.06 7.95 13.74
CA LYS A 27 7.39 8.66 14.99
C LYS A 27 7.96 7.73 16.07
N GLY A 28 8.81 6.79 15.65
CA GLY A 28 9.51 5.89 16.57
C GLY A 28 8.74 4.65 16.98
N GLU A 29 7.52 4.46 16.49
CA GLU A 29 6.69 3.30 16.80
C GLU A 29 6.43 2.46 15.55
N PRO A 30 6.28 1.13 15.66
CA PRO A 30 5.85 0.32 14.52
C PRO A 30 4.54 0.87 13.94
N PHE A 31 4.50 1.04 12.63
CA PHE A 31 3.39 1.73 11.97
C PHE A 31 2.18 0.82 11.76
N THR A 32 1.02 1.27 12.21
CA THR A 32 -0.28 0.69 11.87
C THR A 32 -1.13 1.79 11.25
N GLY A 33 -1.58 1.58 10.01
CA GLY A 33 -2.36 2.56 9.28
C GLY A 33 -2.22 2.39 7.78
N ILE A 34 -2.41 3.47 7.05
CA ILE A 34 -2.34 3.49 5.59
C ILE A 34 -1.22 4.45 5.16
N VAL A 35 -0.32 3.97 4.30
CA VAL A 35 0.64 4.81 3.59
C VAL A 35 0.07 5.11 2.22
N TYR A 36 0.06 6.38 1.80
CA TYR A 36 -0.51 6.76 0.51
C TYR A 36 0.40 7.70 -0.26
N GLN A 37 0.16 7.76 -1.57
CA GLN A 37 0.85 8.66 -2.49
C GLN A 37 -0.17 9.19 -3.50
N ASN A 38 -0.01 10.46 -3.90
CA ASN A 38 -0.87 11.08 -4.89
C ASN A 38 -0.18 11.20 -6.25
N HIS A 39 -0.98 11.22 -7.32
CA HIS A 39 -0.53 11.67 -8.64
C HIS A 39 -0.20 13.16 -8.60
N LYS A 40 0.48 13.64 -9.64
CA LYS A 40 0.82 15.07 -9.77
C LYS A 40 -0.40 15.96 -9.77
N ASN A 41 -1.54 15.47 -10.26
CA ASN A 41 -2.79 16.25 -10.29
C ASN A 41 -3.53 16.25 -8.95
N GLY A 42 -2.97 15.61 -7.90
CA GLY A 42 -3.55 15.58 -6.56
C GLY A 42 -4.48 14.42 -6.29
N THR A 43 -4.85 13.63 -7.31
CA THR A 43 -5.68 12.44 -7.08
C THR A 43 -4.86 11.31 -6.48
N LEU A 44 -5.52 10.41 -5.75
CA LEU A 44 -4.86 9.29 -5.10
C LEU A 44 -4.21 8.37 -6.15
N PHE A 45 -2.93 8.05 -5.98
CA PHE A 45 -2.20 7.10 -6.83
C PHE A 45 -2.16 5.71 -6.23
N LYS A 46 -1.77 5.62 -4.96
CA LYS A 46 -1.73 4.31 -4.28
C LYS A 46 -1.99 4.45 -2.79
N GLU A 47 -2.45 3.37 -2.20
CA GLU A 47 -2.55 3.24 -0.75
C GLU A 47 -2.20 1.81 -0.35
N GLU A 48 -1.49 1.69 0.78
CA GLU A 48 -0.99 0.44 1.30
C GLU A 48 -1.31 0.37 2.78
N GLU A 49 -1.98 -0.71 3.20
CA GLU A 49 -2.30 -0.92 4.60
C GLU A 49 -1.15 -1.61 5.32
N TYR A 50 -0.88 -1.17 6.56
CA TYR A 50 0.18 -1.70 7.40
C TYR A 50 -0.37 -2.04 8.79
N GLU A 51 0.19 -3.09 9.40
CA GLU A 51 -0.04 -3.40 10.80
C GLU A 51 1.28 -3.74 11.47
N LYS A 52 1.59 -3.02 12.54
CA LYS A 52 2.83 -3.19 13.33
C LYS A 52 4.10 -3.20 12.47
N GLY A 53 4.09 -2.37 11.41
CA GLY A 53 5.23 -2.18 10.53
C GLY A 53 5.27 -3.06 9.29
N TYR A 54 4.37 -4.04 9.17
CA TYR A 54 4.29 -4.96 8.02
C TYR A 54 3.09 -4.63 7.14
N GLN A 55 3.22 -4.87 5.83
CA GLN A 55 2.07 -4.78 4.94
C GLN A 55 1.04 -5.83 5.34
N GLU A 56 -0.16 -5.38 5.64
CA GLU A 56 -1.25 -6.24 6.11
C GLU A 56 -2.56 -5.63 5.63
N GLY A 57 -3.27 -6.33 4.74
CA GLY A 57 -4.51 -5.83 4.17
C GLY A 57 -4.35 -5.44 2.72
N TRP A 58 -5.06 -4.40 2.29
CA TRP A 58 -5.15 -4.04 0.89
C TRP A 58 -3.99 -3.17 0.43
N ILE A 59 -3.50 -3.48 -0.78
CA ILE A 59 -2.59 -2.64 -1.56
C ILE A 59 -3.36 -2.28 -2.83
N ARG A 60 -3.57 -0.98 -3.08
CA ARG A 60 -4.35 -0.51 -4.21
C ARG A 60 -3.65 0.60 -4.95
N TYR A 61 -3.76 0.54 -6.28
CA TYR A 61 -3.28 1.57 -7.19
C TYR A 61 -4.45 2.14 -7.97
N TYR A 62 -4.38 3.42 -8.28
CA TYR A 62 -5.46 4.14 -8.97
C TYR A 62 -4.91 4.90 -10.18
N PHE A 63 -5.69 4.95 -11.24
CA PHE A 63 -5.42 5.84 -12.36
C PHE A 63 -5.63 7.30 -11.92
N ASP A 64 -5.09 8.25 -12.71
CA ASP A 64 -5.25 9.67 -12.43
C ASP A 64 -6.69 10.19 -12.63
N ASN A 65 -7.57 9.38 -13.21
CA ASN A 65 -9.01 9.68 -13.31
C ASN A 65 -9.79 9.20 -12.09
N GLY A 66 -9.13 8.66 -11.06
CA GLY A 66 -9.74 8.20 -9.82
C GLY A 66 -10.24 6.77 -9.83
N LYS A 67 -10.21 6.09 -10.99
CA LYS A 67 -10.65 4.69 -11.08
C LYS A 67 -9.53 3.75 -10.63
N ILE A 68 -9.93 2.63 -10.04
CA ILE A 68 -8.96 1.64 -9.56
C ILE A 68 -8.22 1.01 -10.73
N GLN A 69 -6.90 0.88 -10.59
CA GLN A 69 -6.00 0.28 -11.58
C GLN A 69 -5.69 -1.17 -11.23
N GLU A 70 -5.27 -1.41 -10.00
CA GLU A 70 -5.00 -2.77 -9.54
C GLU A 70 -5.09 -2.85 -8.02
N GLU A 71 -5.34 -4.04 -7.52
CA GLU A 71 -5.35 -4.30 -6.09
C GLU A 71 -4.86 -5.71 -5.80
N CYS A 72 -4.34 -5.91 -4.60
CA CYS A 72 -4.08 -7.22 -4.05
C CYS A 72 -4.18 -7.13 -2.53
N LYS A 73 -4.24 -8.28 -1.87
CA LYS A 73 -4.26 -8.33 -0.42
C LYS A 73 -2.97 -8.97 0.09
N CYS A 74 -2.42 -8.42 1.16
CA CYS A 74 -1.17 -8.89 1.75
C CYS A 74 -1.39 -9.37 3.18
N HIS A 75 -0.56 -10.34 3.58
CA HIS A 75 -0.42 -10.77 4.96
C HIS A 75 1.07 -10.84 5.29
N ASN A 76 1.51 -10.06 6.29
CA ASN A 76 2.91 -9.99 6.69
C ASN A 76 3.87 -9.79 5.50
N ASN A 77 3.57 -8.81 4.64
CA ASN A 77 4.32 -8.45 3.43
C ASN A 77 4.19 -9.45 2.26
N ASP A 78 3.50 -10.58 2.43
CA ASP A 78 3.30 -11.55 1.36
C ASP A 78 1.94 -11.36 0.70
N VAL A 79 1.91 -11.38 -0.63
CA VAL A 79 0.65 -11.31 -1.39
C VAL A 79 -0.12 -12.61 -1.20
N ILE A 80 -1.40 -12.48 -0.85
CA ILE A 80 -2.29 -13.63 -0.70
C ILE A 80 -2.75 -14.07 -2.09
N ASP A 81 -2.63 -15.38 -2.38
CA ASP A 81 -3.03 -15.95 -3.67
C ASP A 81 -4.50 -15.63 -3.99
N ASN A 82 -4.79 -15.44 -5.27
CA ASN A 82 -6.13 -15.20 -5.80
C ASN A 82 -6.78 -13.90 -5.35
N THR A 83 -5.98 -12.92 -4.90
CA THR A 83 -6.48 -11.59 -4.52
C THR A 83 -6.12 -10.49 -5.52
N PHE A 84 -5.22 -10.76 -6.46
CA PHE A 84 -4.79 -9.77 -7.43
C PHE A 84 -5.87 -9.54 -8.50
N LYS A 85 -6.16 -8.25 -8.77
CA LYS A 85 -7.04 -7.83 -9.87
C LYS A 85 -6.47 -6.59 -10.52
N LYS A 86 -6.66 -6.48 -11.83
CA LYS A 86 -6.21 -5.36 -12.63
C LYS A 86 -7.30 -4.92 -13.59
N TRP A 87 -7.51 -3.61 -13.71
CA TRP A 87 -8.54 -3.00 -14.56
C TRP A 87 -7.91 -2.02 -15.54
N ASP A 88 -8.62 -1.73 -16.65
CA ASP A 88 -8.23 -0.66 -17.56
C ASP A 88 -8.82 0.68 -17.08
N LYS A 89 -8.50 1.76 -17.80
CA LYS A 89 -8.95 3.12 -17.44
C LYS A 89 -10.47 3.30 -17.53
N ASN A 90 -11.17 2.42 -18.21
CA ASN A 90 -12.62 2.44 -18.36
C ASN A 90 -13.34 1.66 -17.26
N GLY A 91 -12.59 0.97 -16.40
CA GLY A 91 -13.15 0.17 -15.32
C GLY A 91 -13.43 -1.28 -15.69
N ASN A 92 -12.92 -1.74 -16.84
CA ASN A 92 -13.09 -3.14 -17.27
C ASN A 92 -12.00 -4.01 -16.66
N LEU A 93 -12.38 -5.16 -16.08
CA LEU A 93 -11.43 -6.10 -15.52
C LEU A 93 -10.57 -6.70 -16.64
N VAL A 94 -9.24 -6.60 -16.53
CA VAL A 94 -8.30 -7.07 -17.56
C VAL A 94 -7.60 -8.35 -17.10
N ASN A 95 -7.41 -8.52 -15.79
CA ASN A 95 -6.68 -9.65 -15.25
C ASN A 95 -7.05 -9.89 -13.79
N SER A 96 -7.01 -11.17 -13.37
CA SER A 96 -7.20 -11.54 -11.97
C SER A 96 -6.54 -12.89 -11.69
N PHE A 97 -5.82 -12.96 -10.55
CA PHE A 97 -5.25 -14.22 -10.06
C PHE A 97 -4.80 -14.13 -8.61
#